data_50812644ef04b31e5cf24cb20b9c5ee9
#
_entry.id   50812644ef04b31e5cf24cb20b9c5ee9
#
_cell.length_a   1.000
_cell.length_b   1.000
_cell.length_c   1.000
_cell.angle_alpha   90.00
_cell.angle_beta   90.00
_cell.angle_gamma   90.00
#
_symmetry.space_group_name_H-M   'P 1'
#
loop_
_entity.id
_entity.type
_entity.pdbx_description
1 polymer ?
#
loop_
_entity_poly.entity_id
_entity_poly.type
_entity_poly.pdbx_seq_one_letter_code
_entity_poly.pdbx_strand_id
1 'polypeptide(L)'
;MDGETGEANARQRRYWNEIAGPRWVAAPGFRERRNQESLALLLARLGITGGESVLEIGCGTGALTLPLAAAVGEHGRVVAIDISEPMLGLARQRVAERGLHNVTLQLGDAQVFAFEKAAFDLATSRMGVMFFADPAAAFRNIGTAVKPGGRLVFACWAPLAENRHWLISYDVAERYLGPPAPPPAHDPGPLAFGDPDYIHQVLATAGFVEVNIDRVHPIIVCGSPEEEARQALMMGPTARLIEEKKPPESIRQKIAQEIEAAFAAAGSGPLRLPATIFVVAARWPA
;
A
#
# COMPACT_ATOMS: atom_id res chain seq x y z
N MET A 1 8.77 30.47 3.38
CA MET A 1 9.70 29.37 3.77
C MET A 1 9.07 28.04 3.31
N ASP A 2 8.89 27.88 1.97
CA ASP A 2 8.13 26.77 1.36
C ASP A 2 9.01 25.87 0.47
N GLY A 3 10.34 25.88 0.69
CA GLY A 3 11.30 25.28 -0.25
C GLY A 3 11.78 23.86 0.07
N GLU A 4 11.75 23.41 1.31
CA GLU A 4 12.40 22.13 1.68
C GLU A 4 11.45 20.95 1.90
N THR A 5 10.18 21.16 2.21
CA THR A 5 9.20 20.08 2.41
C THR A 5 8.70 19.44 1.12
N GLY A 6 8.92 20.07 -0.04
CA GLY A 6 8.48 19.60 -1.35
C GLY A 6 9.36 18.51 -2.00
N GLU A 7 10.62 18.40 -1.61
CA GLU A 7 11.58 17.49 -2.26
C GLU A 7 11.59 16.07 -1.70
N ALA A 8 11.31 15.87 -0.41
CA ALA A 8 11.47 14.56 0.25
C ALA A 8 10.73 13.41 -0.47
N ASN A 9 9.47 13.61 -0.86
CA ASN A 9 8.68 12.63 -1.59
C ASN A 9 8.42 13.00 -3.07
N ALA A 10 9.20 13.91 -3.67
CA ALA A 10 8.98 14.36 -5.05
C ALA A 10 9.02 13.21 -6.07
N ARG A 11 9.89 12.21 -5.85
CA ARG A 11 9.97 11.00 -6.66
C ARG A 11 8.67 10.18 -6.55
N GLN A 12 8.15 9.97 -5.33
CA GLN A 12 6.90 9.23 -5.10
C GLN A 12 5.69 10.00 -5.64
N ARG A 13 5.66 11.33 -5.46
CA ARG A 13 4.61 12.18 -6.01
C ARG A 13 4.53 12.04 -7.52
N ARG A 14 5.66 12.13 -8.25
CA ARG A 14 5.69 11.92 -9.70
C ARG A 14 5.23 10.51 -10.07
N TYR A 15 5.80 9.51 -9.43
CA TYR A 15 5.47 8.11 -9.72
C TYR A 15 3.97 7.82 -9.58
N TRP A 16 3.34 8.27 -8.49
CA TRP A 16 1.93 8.03 -8.21
C TRP A 16 0.98 8.92 -9.02
N ASN A 17 1.42 10.07 -9.52
CA ASN A 17 0.58 10.92 -10.35
C ASN A 17 0.72 10.64 -11.84
N GLU A 18 1.92 10.32 -12.32
CA GLU A 18 2.19 10.21 -13.76
C GLU A 18 2.23 8.75 -14.25
N ILE A 19 2.57 7.79 -13.40
CA ILE A 19 2.81 6.40 -13.80
C ILE A 19 1.87 5.42 -13.11
N ALA A 20 2.01 5.21 -11.79
CA ALA A 20 1.31 4.14 -11.08
C ALA A 20 -0.17 4.48 -10.84
N GLY A 21 -0.49 5.70 -10.46
CA GLY A 21 -1.87 6.11 -10.19
C GLY A 21 -2.79 5.95 -11.41
N PRO A 22 -2.45 6.49 -12.60
CA PRO A 22 -3.22 6.25 -13.82
C PRO A 22 -3.38 4.76 -14.15
N ARG A 23 -2.32 3.96 -14.02
CA ARG A 23 -2.39 2.51 -14.21
C ARG A 23 -3.29 1.84 -13.17
N TRP A 24 -3.31 2.36 -11.94
CA TRP A 24 -4.18 1.84 -10.88
C TRP A 24 -5.65 2.11 -11.17
N VAL A 25 -5.97 3.31 -11.61
CA VAL A 25 -7.34 3.73 -11.96
C VAL A 25 -7.87 3.01 -13.18
N ALA A 26 -7.01 2.64 -14.14
CA ALA A 26 -7.42 1.92 -15.35
C ALA A 26 -7.99 0.50 -15.09
N ALA A 27 -7.67 -0.14 -13.96
CA ALA A 27 -8.14 -1.50 -13.65
C ALA A 27 -8.48 -1.67 -12.15
N PRO A 28 -9.37 -0.85 -11.57
CA PRO A 28 -9.60 -0.85 -10.13
C PRO A 28 -10.24 -2.15 -9.64
N GLY A 29 -11.22 -2.70 -10.36
CA GLY A 29 -11.94 -3.91 -10.00
C GLY A 29 -11.04 -5.16 -9.95
N PHE A 30 -10.07 -5.28 -10.84
CA PHE A 30 -9.08 -6.36 -10.81
C PHE A 30 -8.22 -6.29 -9.51
N ARG A 31 -7.71 -5.11 -9.19
CA ARG A 31 -6.83 -4.92 -8.03
C ARG A 31 -7.56 -5.11 -6.70
N GLU A 32 -8.81 -4.72 -6.63
CA GLU A 32 -9.64 -4.88 -5.45
C GLU A 32 -9.95 -6.35 -5.20
N ARG A 33 -10.40 -7.09 -6.23
CA ARG A 33 -10.63 -8.55 -6.11
C ARG A 33 -9.36 -9.28 -5.69
N ARG A 34 -8.23 -8.92 -6.30
CA ARG A 34 -6.93 -9.51 -5.99
C ARG A 34 -6.55 -9.39 -4.52
N ASN A 35 -6.83 -8.24 -3.90
CA ASN A 35 -6.43 -7.89 -2.53
C ASN A 35 -7.60 -7.91 -1.53
N GLN A 36 -8.72 -8.54 -1.86
CA GLN A 36 -9.92 -8.53 -1.03
C GLN A 36 -9.68 -9.15 0.36
N GLU A 37 -8.97 -10.26 0.42
CA GLU A 37 -8.66 -10.94 1.69
C GLU A 37 -7.71 -10.10 2.57
N SER A 38 -6.71 -9.45 1.97
CA SER A 38 -5.83 -8.52 2.70
C SER A 38 -6.62 -7.36 3.33
N LEU A 39 -7.63 -6.85 2.63
CA LEU A 39 -8.53 -5.83 3.15
C LEU A 39 -9.34 -6.36 4.35
N ALA A 40 -9.94 -7.53 4.21
CA ALA A 40 -10.75 -8.13 5.27
C ALA A 40 -9.92 -8.43 6.54
N LEU A 41 -8.70 -8.95 6.37
CA LEU A 41 -7.78 -9.22 7.47
C LEU A 41 -7.33 -7.96 8.21
N LEU A 42 -7.11 -6.85 7.49
CA LEU A 42 -6.82 -5.56 8.11
C LEU A 42 -8.05 -5.05 8.87
N LEU A 43 -9.21 -4.97 8.23
CA LEU A 43 -10.46 -4.50 8.85
C LEU A 43 -10.78 -5.22 10.16
N ALA A 44 -10.61 -6.54 10.20
CA ALA A 44 -10.84 -7.34 11.40
C ALA A 44 -9.92 -6.98 12.58
N ARG A 45 -8.79 -6.30 12.32
CA ARG A 45 -7.81 -5.90 13.33
C ARG A 45 -7.87 -4.44 13.73
N LEU A 46 -8.64 -3.62 13.02
CA LEU A 46 -8.74 -2.19 13.33
C LEU A 46 -9.41 -1.92 14.68
N GLY A 47 -10.30 -2.82 15.14
CA GLY A 47 -11.04 -2.66 16.38
C GLY A 47 -11.87 -1.37 16.40
N ILE A 48 -12.50 -1.03 15.26
CA ILE A 48 -13.29 0.20 15.13
C ILE A 48 -14.55 0.09 15.96
N THR A 49 -14.85 1.18 16.65
CA THR A 49 -16.14 1.38 17.32
C THR A 49 -16.91 2.54 16.68
N GLY A 50 -18.25 2.49 16.73
CA GLY A 50 -19.07 3.58 16.19
C GLY A 50 -18.73 4.92 16.85
N GLY A 51 -18.71 5.99 16.05
CA GLY A 51 -18.41 7.35 16.52
C GLY A 51 -16.92 7.74 16.48
N GLU A 52 -16.01 6.82 16.17
CA GLU A 52 -14.57 7.14 16.10
C GLU A 52 -14.21 8.07 14.94
N SER A 53 -13.16 8.87 15.16
CA SER A 53 -12.47 9.65 14.11
C SER A 53 -11.28 8.85 13.61
N VAL A 54 -11.27 8.52 12.33
CA VAL A 54 -10.23 7.69 11.68
C VAL A 54 -9.44 8.50 10.66
N LEU A 55 -8.10 8.39 10.71
CA LEU A 55 -7.18 8.91 9.70
C LEU A 55 -6.68 7.76 8.83
N GLU A 56 -7.00 7.77 7.53
CA GLU A 56 -6.49 6.79 6.57
C GLU A 56 -5.35 7.39 5.75
N ILE A 57 -4.21 6.70 5.74
CA ILE A 57 -2.99 7.10 5.03
C ILE A 57 -2.84 6.29 3.73
N GLY A 58 -2.70 6.97 2.60
CA GLY A 58 -2.58 6.32 1.30
C GLY A 58 -3.89 5.62 0.90
N CYS A 59 -4.99 6.36 0.91
CA CYS A 59 -6.32 5.80 0.68
C CYS A 59 -6.55 5.30 -0.77
N GLY A 60 -5.73 5.75 -1.69
CA GLY A 60 -5.80 5.37 -3.10
C GLY A 60 -7.16 5.64 -3.70
N THR A 61 -7.77 4.59 -4.25
CA THR A 61 -9.10 4.65 -4.87
C THR A 61 -10.26 4.47 -3.88
N GLY A 62 -9.99 4.54 -2.57
CA GLY A 62 -11.01 4.48 -1.52
C GLY A 62 -11.46 3.08 -1.11
N ALA A 63 -10.70 2.03 -1.46
CA ALA A 63 -11.12 0.65 -1.18
C ALA A 63 -11.22 0.32 0.32
N LEU A 64 -10.37 0.94 1.17
CA LEU A 64 -10.48 0.85 2.62
C LEU A 64 -11.36 1.98 3.19
N THR A 65 -11.36 3.18 2.58
CA THR A 65 -12.16 4.34 3.01
C THR A 65 -13.65 4.01 3.15
N LEU A 66 -14.21 3.31 2.16
CA LEU A 66 -15.64 3.02 2.12
C LEU A 66 -16.10 2.12 3.28
N PRO A 67 -15.46 0.98 3.58
CA PRO A 67 -15.79 0.19 4.75
C PRO A 67 -15.46 0.89 6.09
N LEU A 68 -14.44 1.76 6.15
CA LEU A 68 -14.17 2.57 7.33
C LEU A 68 -15.33 3.51 7.63
N ALA A 69 -15.84 4.22 6.60
CA ALA A 69 -16.97 5.14 6.75
C ALA A 69 -18.24 4.43 7.27
N ALA A 70 -18.49 3.22 6.78
CA ALA A 70 -19.59 2.40 7.26
C ALA A 70 -19.38 1.94 8.72
N ALA A 71 -18.15 1.57 9.11
CA ALA A 71 -17.83 1.06 10.42
C ALA A 71 -17.90 2.14 11.52
N VAL A 72 -17.46 3.37 11.24
CA VAL A 72 -17.55 4.48 12.18
C VAL A 72 -18.97 5.03 12.33
N GLY A 73 -19.84 4.80 11.32
CA GLY A 73 -21.24 5.24 11.34
C GLY A 73 -21.42 6.76 11.21
N GLU A 74 -22.65 7.23 11.37
CA GLU A 74 -23.04 8.64 11.15
C GLU A 74 -22.39 9.61 12.16
N HIS A 75 -22.05 9.14 13.35
CA HIS A 75 -21.43 9.96 14.40
C HIS A 75 -19.91 9.94 14.36
N GLY A 76 -19.31 9.07 13.56
CA GLY A 76 -17.86 9.02 13.29
C GLY A 76 -17.47 9.75 12.03
N ARG A 77 -16.17 9.90 11.83
CA ARG A 77 -15.62 10.52 10.61
C ARG A 77 -14.39 9.78 10.10
N VAL A 78 -14.19 9.81 8.80
CA VAL A 78 -12.97 9.35 8.13
C VAL A 78 -12.32 10.52 7.41
N VAL A 79 -11.07 10.82 7.74
CA VAL A 79 -10.21 11.69 6.94
C VAL A 79 -9.21 10.79 6.24
N ALA A 80 -9.22 10.81 4.90
CA ALA A 80 -8.38 9.95 4.10
C ALA A 80 -7.49 10.78 3.18
N ILE A 81 -6.18 10.53 3.23
CA ILE A 81 -5.18 11.29 2.48
C ILE A 81 -4.48 10.40 1.47
N ASP A 82 -4.21 10.94 0.29
CA ASP A 82 -3.35 10.31 -0.72
C ASP A 82 -2.53 11.36 -1.47
N ILE A 83 -1.36 10.97 -1.96
CA ILE A 83 -0.46 11.82 -2.75
C ILE A 83 -0.85 11.86 -4.23
N SER A 84 -1.70 10.93 -4.68
CA SER A 84 -2.12 10.71 -6.07
C SER A 84 -3.47 11.33 -6.38
N GLU A 85 -3.49 12.43 -7.12
CA GLU A 85 -4.73 13.04 -7.57
C GLU A 85 -5.57 12.13 -8.47
N PRO A 86 -5.01 11.35 -9.45
CA PRO A 86 -5.79 10.41 -10.23
C PRO A 86 -6.54 9.38 -9.38
N MET A 87 -5.90 8.86 -8.33
CA MET A 87 -6.54 7.87 -7.45
C MET A 87 -7.61 8.51 -6.57
N LEU A 88 -7.34 9.70 -6.02
CA LEU A 88 -8.32 10.47 -5.24
C LEU A 88 -9.55 10.86 -6.08
N GLY A 89 -9.36 11.16 -7.37
CA GLY A 89 -10.48 11.42 -8.27
C GLY A 89 -11.50 10.29 -8.28
N LEU A 90 -11.02 9.03 -8.40
CA LEU A 90 -11.89 7.87 -8.33
C LEU A 90 -12.46 7.64 -6.92
N ALA A 91 -11.68 7.91 -5.86
CA ALA A 91 -12.18 7.81 -4.49
C ALA A 91 -13.33 8.81 -4.24
N ARG A 92 -13.21 10.06 -4.70
CA ARG A 92 -14.28 11.09 -4.60
C ARG A 92 -15.55 10.65 -5.31
N GLN A 93 -15.43 10.13 -6.53
CA GLN A 93 -16.56 9.58 -7.26
C GLN A 93 -17.26 8.49 -6.45
N ARG A 94 -16.55 7.53 -5.92
CA ARG A 94 -17.09 6.40 -5.15
C ARG A 94 -17.76 6.82 -3.83
N VAL A 95 -17.18 7.79 -3.13
CA VAL A 95 -17.77 8.39 -1.92
C VAL A 95 -19.09 9.07 -2.25
N ALA A 96 -19.13 9.86 -3.32
CA ALA A 96 -20.33 10.53 -3.79
C ALA A 96 -21.42 9.55 -4.24
N GLU A 97 -21.07 8.52 -5.01
CA GLU A 97 -22.01 7.48 -5.47
C GLU A 97 -22.68 6.71 -4.31
N ARG A 98 -22.00 6.62 -3.16
CA ARG A 98 -22.55 5.99 -1.94
C ARG A 98 -23.22 6.97 -0.98
N GLY A 99 -23.23 8.26 -1.28
CA GLY A 99 -23.83 9.29 -0.43
C GLY A 99 -23.16 9.39 0.95
N LEU A 100 -21.87 9.13 1.05
CA LEU A 100 -21.15 9.18 2.33
C LEU A 100 -20.82 10.62 2.69
N HIS A 101 -21.38 11.11 3.80
CA HIS A 101 -21.17 12.48 4.29
C HIS A 101 -20.13 12.57 5.40
N ASN A 102 -19.69 11.45 5.94
CA ASN A 102 -18.72 11.32 7.03
C ASN A 102 -17.28 11.07 6.53
N VAL A 103 -17.00 11.30 5.24
CA VAL A 103 -15.68 11.10 4.61
C VAL A 103 -15.14 12.44 4.09
N THR A 104 -13.91 12.76 4.46
CA THR A 104 -13.13 13.87 3.88
C THR A 104 -11.92 13.32 3.17
N LEU A 105 -11.76 13.64 1.88
CA LEU A 105 -10.63 13.21 1.05
C LEU A 105 -9.66 14.37 0.86
N GLN A 106 -8.39 14.16 1.19
CA GLN A 106 -7.31 15.15 1.17
C GLN A 106 -6.23 14.76 0.14
N LEU A 107 -5.84 15.68 -0.73
CA LEU A 107 -4.64 15.54 -1.54
C LEU A 107 -3.44 16.03 -0.75
N GLY A 108 -2.44 15.18 -0.52
CA GLY A 108 -1.26 15.59 0.21
C GLY A 108 -0.26 14.47 0.47
N ASP A 109 0.92 14.87 0.87
CA ASP A 109 1.98 13.99 1.35
C ASP A 109 1.87 13.84 2.87
N ALA A 110 1.45 12.67 3.33
CA ALA A 110 1.24 12.39 4.76
C ALA A 110 2.53 12.54 5.60
N GLN A 111 3.71 12.47 4.98
CA GLN A 111 4.98 12.70 5.71
C GLN A 111 5.08 14.13 6.25
N VAL A 112 4.53 15.12 5.53
CA VAL A 112 4.68 16.54 5.86
C VAL A 112 3.36 17.29 5.96
N PHE A 113 2.23 16.61 5.76
CA PHE A 113 0.90 17.22 5.82
C PHE A 113 0.61 17.78 7.22
N ALA A 114 0.04 18.98 7.27
CA ALA A 114 -0.37 19.61 8.52
C ALA A 114 -1.68 19.01 9.05
N PHE A 115 -1.59 17.87 9.72
CA PHE A 115 -2.76 17.24 10.34
C PHE A 115 -3.27 18.01 11.56
N GLU A 116 -4.58 17.89 11.80
CA GLU A 116 -5.20 18.30 13.08
C GLU A 116 -4.60 17.45 14.20
N LYS A 117 -4.01 18.09 15.22
CA LYS A 117 -3.31 17.40 16.30
C LYS A 117 -4.30 16.74 17.27
N ALA A 118 -3.96 15.53 17.74
CA ALA A 118 -4.74 14.76 18.70
C ALA A 118 -6.25 14.66 18.34
N ALA A 119 -6.54 14.48 17.07
CA ALA A 119 -7.90 14.51 16.53
C ALA A 119 -8.47 13.12 16.20
N PHE A 120 -7.63 12.10 16.07
CA PHE A 120 -8.02 10.79 15.59
C PHE A 120 -7.83 9.70 16.63
N ASP A 121 -8.82 8.82 16.77
CA ASP A 121 -8.79 7.64 17.63
C ASP A 121 -7.94 6.52 17.03
N LEU A 122 -7.92 6.47 15.69
CA LEU A 122 -7.20 5.48 14.90
C LEU A 122 -6.53 6.15 13.69
N ALA A 123 -5.25 5.85 13.47
CA ALA A 123 -4.61 6.01 12.15
C ALA A 123 -4.47 4.62 11.50
N THR A 124 -4.74 4.52 10.19
CA THR A 124 -4.66 3.26 9.45
C THR A 124 -4.12 3.43 8.06
N SER A 125 -3.58 2.36 7.49
CA SER A 125 -3.14 2.31 6.10
C SER A 125 -3.19 0.89 5.56
N ARG A 126 -3.65 0.74 4.32
CA ARG A 126 -3.52 -0.51 3.58
C ARG A 126 -2.49 -0.35 2.47
N MET A 127 -1.27 -0.81 2.71
CA MET A 127 -0.15 -0.81 1.74
C MET A 127 0.34 0.59 1.31
N GLY A 128 -0.06 1.69 1.99
CA GLY A 128 0.36 3.05 1.62
C GLY A 128 1.66 3.50 2.29
N VAL A 129 1.90 3.08 3.53
CA VAL A 129 3.01 3.58 4.36
C VAL A 129 4.42 3.12 3.92
N MET A 130 4.51 2.13 3.03
CA MET A 130 5.78 1.60 2.51
C MET A 130 6.50 2.56 1.55
N PHE A 131 5.89 3.68 1.19
CA PHE A 131 6.39 4.57 0.14
C PHE A 131 6.96 5.89 0.69
N PHE A 132 7.08 6.06 1.98
CA PHE A 132 7.69 7.23 2.59
C PHE A 132 9.20 7.29 2.34
N ALA A 133 9.71 8.47 1.99
CA ALA A 133 11.15 8.72 1.86
C ALA A 133 11.85 8.69 3.24
N ASP A 134 11.20 9.24 4.26
CA ASP A 134 11.58 9.14 5.67
C ASP A 134 10.40 8.61 6.49
N PRO A 135 10.32 7.29 6.66
CA PRO A 135 9.20 6.69 7.38
C PRO A 135 9.14 7.08 8.87
N ALA A 136 10.29 7.34 9.52
CA ALA A 136 10.28 7.75 10.91
C ALA A 136 9.68 9.17 11.08
N ALA A 137 10.03 10.09 10.18
CA ALA A 137 9.42 11.42 10.15
C ALA A 137 7.92 11.35 9.81
N ALA A 138 7.54 10.52 8.84
CA ALA A 138 6.14 10.32 8.46
C ALA A 138 5.30 9.78 9.61
N PHE A 139 5.74 8.72 10.27
CA PHE A 139 5.01 8.15 11.41
C PHE A 139 4.98 9.09 12.61
N ARG A 140 6.04 9.88 12.85
CA ARG A 140 6.00 10.92 13.89
C ARG A 140 4.93 11.96 13.58
N ASN A 141 4.84 12.42 12.34
CA ASN A 141 3.80 13.37 11.91
C ASN A 141 2.40 12.77 12.09
N ILE A 142 2.18 11.54 11.64
CA ILE A 142 0.92 10.80 11.82
C ILE A 142 0.61 10.65 13.31
N GLY A 143 1.59 10.30 14.15
CA GLY A 143 1.43 10.14 15.58
C GLY A 143 0.91 11.42 16.27
N THR A 144 1.38 12.60 15.85
CA THR A 144 0.87 13.88 16.39
C THR A 144 -0.62 14.11 16.11
N ALA A 145 -1.17 13.49 15.08
CA ALA A 145 -2.59 13.55 14.75
C ALA A 145 -3.45 12.58 15.57
N VAL A 146 -2.84 11.51 16.07
CA VAL A 146 -3.51 10.51 16.90
C VAL A 146 -3.67 11.05 18.32
N LYS A 147 -4.83 10.83 18.92
CA LYS A 147 -5.09 11.19 20.32
C LYS A 147 -4.15 10.45 21.28
N PRO A 148 -3.80 11.02 22.43
CA PRO A 148 -3.11 10.28 23.49
C PRO A 148 -3.83 8.95 23.79
N GLY A 149 -3.08 7.84 23.81
CA GLY A 149 -3.62 6.49 23.94
C GLY A 149 -4.32 5.92 22.70
N GLY A 150 -4.45 6.70 21.62
CA GLY A 150 -5.00 6.25 20.36
C GLY A 150 -4.09 5.21 19.66
N ARG A 151 -4.56 4.63 18.57
CA ARG A 151 -3.88 3.51 17.92
C ARG A 151 -3.51 3.78 16.46
N LEU A 152 -2.43 3.14 16.05
CA LEU A 152 -2.03 2.99 14.64
C LEU A 152 -2.18 1.51 14.28
N VAL A 153 -2.86 1.21 13.17
CA VAL A 153 -2.93 -0.16 12.63
C VAL A 153 -2.78 -0.10 11.12
N PHE A 154 -1.80 -0.80 10.57
CA PHE A 154 -1.60 -0.82 9.13
C PHE A 154 -1.21 -2.20 8.60
N ALA A 155 -1.40 -2.41 7.30
CA ALA A 155 -0.91 -3.58 6.60
C ALA A 155 0.22 -3.21 5.63
N CYS A 156 1.26 -4.04 5.57
CA CYS A 156 2.35 -3.97 4.60
C CYS A 156 2.76 -5.36 4.13
N TRP A 157 3.47 -5.45 3.01
CA TRP A 157 3.93 -6.73 2.49
C TRP A 157 5.11 -7.27 3.29
N ALA A 158 5.10 -8.56 3.55
CA ALA A 158 6.25 -9.34 4.00
C ALA A 158 7.29 -9.48 2.86
N PRO A 159 8.47 -10.08 3.11
CA PRO A 159 9.52 -10.25 2.10
C PRO A 159 9.02 -10.89 0.79
N LEU A 160 9.67 -10.57 -0.32
CA LEU A 160 9.36 -11.14 -1.63
C LEU A 160 9.29 -12.66 -1.61
N ALA A 161 10.22 -13.32 -0.90
CA ALA A 161 10.30 -14.77 -0.78
C ALA A 161 9.03 -15.44 -0.21
N GLU A 162 8.20 -14.68 0.51
CA GLU A 162 6.94 -15.17 1.08
C GLU A 162 5.72 -14.83 0.22
N ASN A 163 5.92 -14.22 -0.95
CA ASN A 163 4.86 -13.70 -1.81
C ASN A 163 4.88 -14.38 -3.18
N ARG A 164 4.39 -15.63 -3.23
CA ARG A 164 4.44 -16.49 -4.41
C ARG A 164 3.85 -15.87 -5.67
N HIS A 165 2.80 -15.06 -5.54
CA HIS A 165 2.18 -14.36 -6.65
C HIS A 165 3.11 -13.33 -7.33
N TRP A 166 4.16 -12.89 -6.65
CA TRP A 166 5.23 -12.06 -7.22
C TRP A 166 6.42 -12.90 -7.66
N LEU A 167 6.77 -13.96 -6.89
CA LEU A 167 7.92 -14.81 -7.20
C LEU A 167 7.80 -15.43 -8.58
N ILE A 168 6.60 -15.93 -8.97
CA ILE A 168 6.40 -16.55 -10.29
C ILE A 168 6.89 -15.63 -11.42
N SER A 169 6.53 -14.36 -11.39
CA SER A 169 6.95 -13.40 -12.41
C SER A 169 8.37 -12.88 -12.20
N TYR A 170 8.79 -12.74 -10.95
CA TYR A 170 10.11 -12.24 -10.62
C TYR A 170 11.21 -13.22 -11.02
N ASP A 171 11.06 -14.51 -10.70
CA ASP A 171 12.01 -15.56 -11.06
C ASP A 171 12.19 -15.68 -12.58
N VAL A 172 11.12 -15.47 -13.36
CA VAL A 172 11.23 -15.42 -14.82
C VAL A 172 12.08 -14.23 -15.25
N ALA A 173 11.78 -13.03 -14.76
CA ALA A 173 12.51 -11.83 -15.13
C ALA A 173 13.98 -11.89 -14.70
N GLU A 174 14.27 -12.38 -13.51
CA GLU A 174 15.63 -12.49 -12.97
C GLU A 174 16.50 -13.45 -13.79
N ARG A 175 15.94 -14.53 -14.35
CA ARG A 175 16.68 -15.44 -15.25
C ARG A 175 17.19 -14.74 -16.52
N TYR A 176 16.45 -13.76 -17.02
CA TYR A 176 16.84 -12.99 -18.21
C TYR A 176 17.74 -11.79 -17.90
N LEU A 177 17.52 -11.16 -16.77
CA LEU A 177 18.08 -9.85 -16.45
C LEU A 177 19.19 -9.91 -15.40
N GLY A 178 19.34 -11.05 -14.73
CA GLY A 178 20.17 -11.18 -13.55
C GLY A 178 19.54 -10.51 -12.32
N PRO A 179 20.15 -10.67 -11.14
CA PRO A 179 19.65 -10.05 -9.91
C PRO A 179 19.68 -8.51 -9.99
N PRO A 180 18.84 -7.82 -9.23
CA PRO A 180 18.91 -6.37 -9.11
C PRO A 180 20.24 -5.93 -8.49
N ALA A 181 20.62 -4.69 -8.75
CA ALA A 181 21.62 -4.05 -7.90
C ALA A 181 21.09 -4.04 -6.44
N PRO A 182 21.97 -4.21 -5.43
CA PRO A 182 21.51 -4.08 -4.05
C PRO A 182 20.84 -2.74 -3.85
N PRO A 183 19.51 -2.69 -3.57
CA PRO A 183 18.85 -1.41 -3.32
C PRO A 183 19.43 -0.80 -2.04
N PRO A 184 19.37 0.53 -1.90
CA PRO A 184 19.54 1.13 -0.58
C PRO A 184 18.63 0.41 0.42
N ALA A 185 19.15 0.19 1.63
CA ALA A 185 18.34 -0.45 2.66
C ALA A 185 17.02 0.32 2.81
N HIS A 186 15.90 -0.42 2.75
CA HIS A 186 14.55 0.13 2.93
C HIS A 186 14.11 1.23 1.93
N ASP A 187 14.65 1.18 0.68
CA ASP A 187 14.22 2.11 -0.37
C ASP A 187 12.68 2.06 -0.56
N PRO A 188 12.00 3.22 -0.64
CA PRO A 188 10.55 3.30 -0.75
C PRO A 188 9.97 2.41 -1.85
N GLY A 189 9.04 1.53 -1.47
CA GLY A 189 8.45 0.56 -2.40
C GLY A 189 7.68 -0.53 -1.67
N PRO A 190 7.07 -1.46 -2.41
CA PRO A 190 6.20 -2.48 -1.79
C PRO A 190 6.91 -3.39 -0.78
N LEU A 191 8.22 -3.52 -0.84
CA LEU A 191 9.00 -4.37 0.05
C LEU A 191 9.79 -3.59 1.13
N ALA A 192 9.62 -2.28 1.24
CA ALA A 192 10.37 -1.43 2.18
C ALA A 192 10.19 -1.86 3.65
N PHE A 193 9.06 -2.44 4.00
CA PHE A 193 8.72 -2.94 5.33
C PHE A 193 8.70 -4.47 5.41
N GLY A 194 9.47 -5.15 4.56
CA GLY A 194 9.61 -6.61 4.63
C GLY A 194 10.37 -7.13 5.86
N ASP A 195 11.05 -6.27 6.61
CA ASP A 195 11.79 -6.61 7.83
C ASP A 195 11.03 -6.14 9.07
N PRO A 196 10.55 -7.05 9.95
CA PRO A 196 9.86 -6.70 11.18
C PRO A 196 10.72 -5.87 12.15
N ASP A 197 12.02 -6.13 12.23
CA ASP A 197 12.92 -5.39 13.12
C ASP A 197 13.04 -3.93 12.67
N TYR A 198 13.07 -3.70 11.36
CA TYR A 198 13.03 -2.35 10.82
C TYR A 198 11.71 -1.64 11.12
N ILE A 199 10.57 -2.32 11.03
CA ILE A 199 9.28 -1.75 11.42
C ILE A 199 9.30 -1.32 12.88
N HIS A 200 9.78 -2.18 13.78
CA HIS A 200 9.93 -1.85 15.21
C HIS A 200 10.81 -0.61 15.40
N GLN A 201 11.98 -0.57 14.75
CA GLN A 201 12.90 0.57 14.84
C GLN A 201 12.26 1.88 14.38
N VAL A 202 11.60 1.87 13.22
CA VAL A 202 10.93 3.05 12.65
C VAL A 202 9.85 3.58 13.58
N LEU A 203 8.97 2.70 14.07
CA LEU A 203 7.86 3.11 14.94
C LEU A 203 8.35 3.60 16.30
N ALA A 204 9.35 2.93 16.90
CA ALA A 204 9.97 3.40 18.15
C ALA A 204 10.64 4.77 17.98
N THR A 205 11.37 4.98 16.88
CA THR A 205 11.98 6.27 16.54
C THR A 205 10.95 7.36 16.32
N ALA A 206 9.78 7.01 15.80
CA ALA A 206 8.66 7.94 15.61
C ALA A 206 7.94 8.29 16.93
N GLY A 207 8.12 7.49 17.99
CA GLY A 207 7.52 7.71 19.32
C GLY A 207 6.33 6.79 19.62
N PHE A 208 6.02 5.81 18.77
CA PHE A 208 5.00 4.79 19.07
C PHE A 208 5.53 3.76 20.06
N VAL A 209 4.61 3.22 20.85
CA VAL A 209 4.84 2.19 21.87
C VAL A 209 3.93 0.97 21.61
N GLU A 210 4.15 -0.12 22.34
CA GLU A 210 3.33 -1.35 22.23
C GLU A 210 3.22 -1.88 20.81
N VAL A 211 4.33 -1.88 20.05
CA VAL A 211 4.36 -2.34 18.68
C VAL A 211 4.19 -3.85 18.64
N ASN A 212 3.14 -4.31 17.98
CA ASN A 212 2.87 -5.72 17.68
C ASN A 212 2.79 -5.94 16.18
N ILE A 213 3.39 -7.03 15.68
CA ILE A 213 3.43 -7.36 14.27
C ILE A 213 2.87 -8.76 14.07
N ASP A 214 1.66 -8.85 13.53
CA ASP A 214 1.02 -10.11 13.17
C ASP A 214 1.37 -10.49 11.73
N ARG A 215 1.93 -11.67 11.56
CA ARG A 215 2.12 -12.28 10.24
C ARG A 215 0.82 -12.98 9.84
N VAL A 216 0.20 -12.55 8.75
CA VAL A 216 -1.06 -13.13 8.27
C VAL A 216 -0.96 -13.53 6.79
N HIS A 217 -1.76 -14.51 6.38
CA HIS A 217 -1.61 -15.18 5.10
C HIS A 217 -2.87 -15.05 4.23
N PRO A 218 -3.11 -13.89 3.58
CA PRO A 218 -4.21 -13.74 2.64
C PRO A 218 -3.98 -14.59 1.39
N ILE A 219 -5.07 -14.99 0.77
CA ILE A 219 -5.05 -15.55 -0.58
C ILE A 219 -5.19 -14.43 -1.60
N ILE A 220 -4.24 -14.35 -2.51
CA ILE A 220 -4.29 -13.48 -3.67
C ILE A 220 -5.04 -14.18 -4.79
N VAL A 221 -6.12 -13.59 -5.23
CA VAL A 221 -6.88 -14.08 -6.39
C VAL A 221 -6.24 -13.51 -7.65
N CYS A 222 -5.57 -14.35 -8.41
CA CYS A 222 -4.92 -13.99 -9.66
C CYS A 222 -5.94 -13.83 -10.79
N GLY A 223 -5.58 -13.07 -11.81
CA GLY A 223 -6.30 -12.99 -13.07
C GLY A 223 -5.97 -14.16 -14.01
N SER A 224 -6.25 -14.00 -15.31
CA SER A 224 -5.75 -14.90 -16.32
C SER A 224 -4.21 -14.85 -16.39
N PRO A 225 -3.53 -15.88 -16.90
CA PRO A 225 -2.08 -15.86 -17.11
C PRO A 225 -1.60 -14.62 -17.88
N GLU A 226 -2.33 -14.21 -18.91
CA GLU A 226 -2.05 -12.98 -19.69
C GLU A 226 -2.18 -11.72 -18.82
N GLU A 227 -3.24 -11.62 -17.99
CA GLU A 227 -3.43 -10.49 -17.07
C GLU A 227 -2.30 -10.41 -16.06
N GLU A 228 -1.86 -11.54 -15.50
CA GLU A 228 -0.75 -11.60 -14.56
C GLU A 228 0.58 -11.17 -15.21
N ALA A 229 0.87 -11.65 -16.43
CA ALA A 229 2.04 -11.23 -17.19
C ALA A 229 2.03 -9.72 -17.44
N ARG A 230 0.91 -9.19 -17.92
CA ARG A 230 0.74 -7.74 -18.12
C ARG A 230 0.92 -6.94 -16.84
N GLN A 231 0.33 -7.38 -15.72
CA GLN A 231 0.46 -6.71 -14.44
C GLN A 231 1.90 -6.74 -13.91
N ALA A 232 2.58 -7.86 -14.03
CA ALA A 232 3.97 -8.01 -13.60
C ALA A 232 4.93 -7.06 -14.32
N LEU A 233 4.67 -6.79 -15.60
CA LEU A 233 5.48 -5.84 -16.41
C LEU A 233 5.17 -4.37 -16.05
N MET A 234 4.03 -4.11 -15.41
CA MET A 234 3.58 -2.75 -15.13
C MET A 234 3.84 -2.31 -13.68
N MET A 235 3.84 -3.24 -12.74
CA MET A 235 3.88 -2.92 -11.32
C MET A 235 4.53 -4.02 -10.49
N GLY A 236 5.05 -3.64 -9.32
CA GLY A 236 5.65 -4.57 -8.36
C GLY A 236 7.13 -4.87 -8.63
N PRO A 237 7.66 -5.90 -7.95
CA PRO A 237 9.10 -6.20 -7.99
C PRO A 237 9.63 -6.49 -9.40
N THR A 238 8.87 -7.21 -10.24
CA THR A 238 9.24 -7.54 -11.62
C THR A 238 9.36 -6.29 -12.48
N ALA A 239 8.37 -5.39 -12.43
CA ALA A 239 8.41 -4.13 -13.17
C ALA A 239 9.61 -3.28 -12.75
N ARG A 240 9.92 -3.23 -11.45
CA ARG A 240 11.08 -2.51 -10.93
C ARG A 240 12.40 -3.08 -11.48
N LEU A 241 12.56 -4.41 -11.53
CA LEU A 241 13.73 -5.05 -12.11
C LEU A 241 13.88 -4.70 -13.60
N ILE A 242 12.78 -4.72 -14.35
CA ILE A 242 12.76 -4.33 -15.77
C ILE A 242 13.12 -2.85 -15.96
N GLU A 243 12.61 -1.97 -15.11
CA GLU A 243 12.94 -0.53 -15.15
C GLU A 243 14.41 -0.26 -14.84
N GLU A 244 15.01 -1.02 -13.92
CA GLU A 244 16.43 -0.94 -13.60
C GLU A 244 17.31 -1.42 -14.75
N LYS A 245 17.03 -2.60 -15.28
CA LYS A 245 17.88 -3.27 -16.30
C LYS A 245 17.64 -2.75 -17.70
N LYS A 246 16.51 -2.11 -17.98
CA LYS A 246 16.13 -1.52 -19.28
C LYS A 246 16.39 -2.46 -20.47
N PRO A 247 15.89 -3.70 -20.44
CA PRO A 247 16.12 -4.65 -21.52
C PRO A 247 15.49 -4.17 -22.84
N PRO A 248 16.02 -4.61 -23.98
CA PRO A 248 15.40 -4.34 -25.27
C PRO A 248 14.01 -4.97 -25.35
N GLU A 249 13.15 -4.42 -26.21
CA GLU A 249 11.75 -4.83 -26.32
C GLU A 249 11.60 -6.34 -26.61
N SER A 250 12.47 -6.92 -27.42
CA SER A 250 12.47 -8.35 -27.71
C SER A 250 12.66 -9.23 -26.47
N ILE A 251 13.45 -8.79 -25.49
CA ILE A 251 13.63 -9.49 -24.21
C ILE A 251 12.42 -9.26 -23.32
N ARG A 252 11.85 -8.05 -23.29
CA ARG A 252 10.61 -7.77 -22.53
C ARG A 252 9.46 -8.67 -23.00
N GLN A 253 9.30 -8.84 -24.30
CA GLN A 253 8.28 -9.72 -24.87
C GLN A 253 8.50 -11.18 -24.50
N LYS A 254 9.75 -11.68 -24.52
CA LYS A 254 10.07 -13.04 -24.05
C LYS A 254 9.74 -13.22 -22.56
N ILE A 255 10.12 -12.25 -21.74
CA ILE A 255 9.77 -12.26 -20.30
C ILE A 255 8.26 -12.33 -20.13
N ALA A 256 7.47 -11.52 -20.86
CA ALA A 256 6.02 -11.53 -20.80
C ALA A 256 5.44 -12.92 -21.14
N GLN A 257 5.88 -13.52 -22.26
CA GLN A 257 5.44 -14.83 -22.71
C GLN A 257 5.79 -15.94 -21.71
N GLU A 258 6.98 -15.91 -21.12
CA GLU A 258 7.36 -16.90 -20.12
C GLU A 258 6.64 -16.71 -18.77
N ILE A 259 6.33 -15.46 -18.37
CA ILE A 259 5.49 -15.21 -17.21
C ILE A 259 4.09 -15.79 -17.42
N GLU A 260 3.50 -15.53 -18.59
CA GLU A 260 2.19 -16.10 -18.96
C GLU A 260 2.22 -17.63 -18.91
N ALA A 261 3.23 -18.26 -19.52
CA ALA A 261 3.41 -19.70 -19.48
C ALA A 261 3.60 -20.24 -18.05
N ALA A 262 4.35 -19.53 -17.21
CA ALA A 262 4.57 -19.92 -15.82
C ALA A 262 3.27 -19.87 -14.98
N PHE A 263 2.44 -18.87 -15.18
CA PHE A 263 1.12 -18.80 -14.54
C PHE A 263 0.17 -19.88 -15.08
N ALA A 264 0.18 -20.14 -16.38
CA ALA A 264 -0.61 -21.22 -16.99
C ALA A 264 -0.22 -22.61 -16.46
N ALA A 265 1.08 -22.84 -16.27
CA ALA A 265 1.59 -24.10 -15.71
C ALA A 265 1.31 -24.26 -14.19
N ALA A 266 1.09 -23.17 -13.48
CA ALA A 266 0.80 -23.20 -12.04
C ALA A 266 -0.62 -23.72 -11.71
N GLY A 267 -1.53 -23.77 -12.68
CA GLY A 267 -2.88 -24.33 -12.54
C GLY A 267 -3.84 -23.92 -13.63
N SER A 268 -4.98 -24.60 -13.72
CA SER A 268 -6.07 -24.28 -14.65
C SER A 268 -7.12 -23.39 -13.95
N GLY A 269 -7.45 -22.23 -14.52
CA GLY A 269 -8.43 -21.26 -13.99
C GLY A 269 -7.80 -20.18 -13.13
N PRO A 270 -8.61 -19.36 -12.45
CA PRO A 270 -8.11 -18.30 -11.59
C PRO A 270 -7.28 -18.87 -10.44
N LEU A 271 -5.97 -18.61 -10.44
CA LEU A 271 -5.10 -19.08 -9.39
C LEU A 271 -5.40 -18.38 -8.07
N ARG A 272 -5.33 -19.13 -6.98
CA ARG A 272 -5.44 -18.64 -5.61
C ARG A 272 -4.12 -18.91 -4.91
N LEU A 273 -3.28 -17.88 -4.84
CA LEU A 273 -1.91 -18.04 -4.32
C LEU A 273 -1.79 -17.46 -2.91
N PRO A 274 -1.16 -18.19 -1.98
CA PRO A 274 -0.88 -17.63 -0.67
C PRO A 274 0.10 -16.46 -0.79
N ALA A 275 -0.12 -15.45 0.02
CA ALA A 275 0.77 -14.34 0.25
C ALA A 275 1.01 -14.18 1.73
N THR A 276 1.99 -13.40 2.10
CA THR A 276 2.23 -12.99 3.49
C THR A 276 2.24 -11.48 3.56
N ILE A 277 1.48 -10.95 4.51
CA ILE A 277 1.52 -9.54 4.90
C ILE A 277 1.74 -9.44 6.40
N PHE A 278 2.28 -8.31 6.83
CA PHE A 278 2.26 -7.92 8.23
C PHE A 278 1.07 -7.01 8.49
N VAL A 279 0.34 -7.29 9.57
CA VAL A 279 -0.59 -6.34 10.18
C VAL A 279 0.08 -5.83 11.45
N VAL A 280 0.40 -4.56 11.44
CA VAL A 280 1.14 -3.88 12.50
C VAL A 280 0.18 -3.05 13.32
N ALA A 281 0.22 -3.22 14.64
CA ALA A 281 -0.53 -2.41 15.59
C ALA A 281 0.44 -1.73 16.56
N ALA A 282 0.17 -0.46 16.89
CA ALA A 282 0.94 0.30 17.85
C ALA A 282 0.06 1.33 18.56
N ARG A 283 0.55 1.89 19.67
CA ARG A 283 -0.12 2.94 20.45
C ARG A 283 0.65 4.25 20.35
N TRP A 284 -0.09 5.36 20.23
CA TRP A 284 0.47 6.66 20.52
C TRP A 284 0.43 6.87 22.06
N PRO A 285 1.52 7.33 22.69
CA PRO A 285 1.59 7.48 24.13
C PRO A 285 0.45 8.36 24.71
N ALA A 286 0.07 8.08 25.97
CA ALA A 286 -0.94 8.84 26.70
C ALA A 286 -0.41 10.22 27.15
#